data_16d214ac35e0d630f19a873b3b13a302
#
_entry.id   16d214ac35e0d630f19a873b3b13a302
#
_cell.length_a   1.000
_cell.length_b   1.000
_cell.length_c   1.000
_cell.angle_alpha   90.00
_cell.angle_beta   90.00
_cell.angle_gamma   90.00
#
_symmetry.space_group_name_H-M   'P 1'
#
loop_
_entity.id
_entity.type
_entity.pdbx_description
1 polymer ?
#
loop_
_entity_poly.entity_id
_entity_poly.type
_entity_poly.pdbx_seq_one_letter_code
_entity_poly.pdbx_strand_id
1 'polypeptide(L)'
;MTKMLRSQIVLAAAVSLAGAMCFAQDGAATYKAKCAMCHGPTGTPSAGMAKAMGIKPVSDPSIKALTVAQIEATVKSGKGKMKPIAGLTDAQVTAVAEYFKTLK
;
A
#
# COMPACT_ATOMS: atom_id res chain seq x y z
N MET A 1 30.59 -2.20 32.51
CA MET A 1 30.62 -1.57 31.19
C MET A 1 30.09 -2.45 30.07
N THR A 2 30.50 -3.72 29.99
CA THR A 2 30.02 -4.65 28.94
C THR A 2 28.52 -4.96 29.01
N LYS A 3 27.89 -4.98 30.19
CA LYS A 3 26.46 -5.23 30.32
C LYS A 3 25.58 -4.07 29.85
N MET A 4 26.03 -2.82 29.99
CA MET A 4 25.31 -1.65 29.51
C MET A 4 25.34 -1.54 27.98
N LEU A 5 26.48 -1.90 27.35
CA LEU A 5 26.60 -1.88 25.90
C LEU A 5 25.68 -2.89 25.20
N ARG A 6 25.54 -4.09 25.79
CA ARG A 6 24.65 -5.13 25.29
C ARG A 6 23.16 -4.73 25.39
N SER A 7 22.80 -4.04 26.48
CA SER A 7 21.43 -3.56 26.68
C SER A 7 21.04 -2.49 25.65
N GLN A 8 21.98 -1.61 25.30
CA GLN A 8 21.73 -0.56 24.32
C GLN A 8 21.56 -1.11 22.89
N ILE A 9 22.34 -2.12 22.53
CA ILE A 9 22.24 -2.76 21.20
C ILE A 9 20.89 -3.47 21.05
N VAL A 10 20.41 -4.16 22.07
CA VAL A 10 19.11 -4.84 22.04
C VAL A 10 17.96 -3.84 21.91
N LEU A 11 18.05 -2.69 22.58
CA LEU A 11 17.04 -1.65 22.50
C LEU A 11 16.97 -1.02 21.09
N ALA A 12 18.12 -0.77 20.46
CA ALA A 12 18.18 -0.22 19.11
C ALA A 12 17.59 -1.19 18.06
N ALA A 13 17.83 -2.50 18.18
CA ALA A 13 17.26 -3.52 17.32
C ALA A 13 15.74 -3.61 17.45
N ALA A 14 15.19 -3.50 18.66
CA ALA A 14 13.75 -3.51 18.91
C ALA A 14 13.04 -2.28 18.30
N VAL A 15 13.64 -1.11 18.37
CA VAL A 15 13.11 0.12 17.77
C VAL A 15 13.09 0.04 16.24
N SER A 16 14.12 -0.53 15.62
CA SER A 16 14.16 -0.74 14.16
C SER A 16 13.07 -1.69 13.67
N LEU A 17 12.79 -2.76 14.42
CA LEU A 17 11.74 -3.72 14.07
C LEU A 17 10.34 -3.09 14.19
N ALA A 18 10.08 -2.30 15.22
CA ALA A 18 8.82 -1.58 15.40
C ALA A 18 8.59 -0.56 14.29
N GLY A 19 9.62 0.14 13.81
CA GLY A 19 9.54 1.06 12.67
C GLY A 19 9.14 0.37 11.37
N ALA A 20 9.70 -0.81 11.07
CA ALA A 20 9.35 -1.59 9.88
C ALA A 20 7.88 -2.08 9.92
N MET A 21 7.36 -2.47 11.07
CA MET A 21 5.96 -2.89 11.23
C MET A 21 4.98 -1.73 11.03
N CYS A 22 5.32 -0.49 11.44
CA CYS A 22 4.49 0.69 11.23
C CYS A 22 4.29 1.01 9.75
N PHE A 23 5.30 0.88 8.90
CA PHE A 23 5.18 1.12 7.46
C PHE A 23 4.22 0.12 6.80
N ALA A 24 4.28 -1.15 7.14
CA ALA A 24 3.38 -2.17 6.61
C ALA A 24 1.92 -1.91 7.03
N GLN A 25 1.69 -1.47 8.29
CA GLN A 25 0.37 -1.12 8.80
C GLN A 25 -0.19 0.12 8.11
N ASP A 26 0.64 1.13 7.83
CA ASP A 26 0.22 2.34 7.13
C ASP A 26 -0.25 2.05 5.70
N GLY A 27 0.40 1.14 4.98
CA GLY A 27 -0.02 0.71 3.65
C GLY A 27 -1.40 0.06 3.67
N ALA A 28 -1.63 -0.87 4.58
CA ALA A 28 -2.92 -1.54 4.75
C ALA A 28 -4.02 -0.55 5.17
N ALA A 29 -3.74 0.31 6.14
CA ALA A 29 -4.67 1.30 6.63
C ALA A 29 -5.02 2.33 5.56
N THR A 30 -4.06 2.80 4.80
CA THR A 30 -4.25 3.73 3.69
C THR A 30 -5.09 3.10 2.58
N TYR A 31 -4.81 1.85 2.23
CA TYR A 31 -5.60 1.11 1.26
C TYR A 31 -7.06 1.00 1.70
N LYS A 32 -7.30 0.59 2.92
CA LYS A 32 -8.65 0.46 3.48
C LYS A 32 -9.42 1.79 3.46
N ALA A 33 -8.76 2.89 3.80
CA ALA A 33 -9.38 4.20 3.87
C ALA A 33 -9.63 4.85 2.50
N LYS A 34 -8.71 4.65 1.53
CA LYS A 34 -8.71 5.42 0.28
C LYS A 34 -8.96 4.60 -0.98
N CYS A 35 -8.74 3.30 -0.96
CA CYS A 35 -8.72 2.46 -2.16
C CYS A 35 -9.82 1.38 -2.16
N ALA A 36 -10.13 0.83 -1.01
CA ALA A 36 -11.00 -0.34 -0.88
C ALA A 36 -12.44 -0.09 -1.34
N MET A 37 -12.93 1.13 -1.28
CA MET A 37 -14.29 1.47 -1.73
C MET A 37 -14.49 1.10 -3.21
N CYS A 38 -13.49 1.34 -4.05
CA CYS A 38 -13.55 1.02 -5.48
C CYS A 38 -12.89 -0.30 -5.81
N HIS A 39 -11.70 -0.57 -5.25
CA HIS A 39 -10.90 -1.75 -5.56
C HIS A 39 -11.28 -3.00 -4.76
N GLY A 40 -12.15 -2.87 -3.76
CA GLY A 40 -12.53 -3.96 -2.86
C GLY A 40 -11.53 -4.17 -1.73
N PRO A 41 -11.94 -4.83 -0.62
CA PRO A 41 -11.07 -5.02 0.55
C PRO A 41 -9.82 -5.86 0.27
N THR A 42 -9.89 -6.74 -0.71
CA THR A 42 -8.81 -7.66 -1.09
C THR A 42 -8.23 -7.42 -2.48
N GLY A 43 -8.59 -6.30 -3.13
CA GLY A 43 -8.18 -5.99 -4.49
C GLY A 43 -9.08 -6.58 -5.56
N THR A 44 -10.21 -7.18 -5.18
CA THR A 44 -11.23 -7.65 -6.11
C THR A 44 -12.45 -6.73 -5.97
N PRO A 45 -12.72 -5.87 -6.96
CA PRO A 45 -13.86 -4.94 -6.88
C PRO A 45 -15.19 -5.71 -6.93
N SER A 46 -16.25 -5.10 -6.39
CA SER A 46 -17.60 -5.62 -6.60
C SER A 46 -17.93 -5.62 -8.09
N ALA A 47 -18.85 -6.50 -8.49
CA ALA A 47 -19.29 -6.59 -9.90
C ALA A 47 -19.80 -5.25 -10.43
N GLY A 48 -20.56 -4.51 -9.60
CA GLY A 48 -21.07 -3.19 -9.96
C GLY A 48 -19.98 -2.16 -10.18
N MET A 49 -18.99 -2.10 -9.28
CA MET A 49 -17.85 -1.17 -9.41
C MET A 49 -16.93 -1.55 -10.57
N ALA A 50 -16.67 -2.83 -10.78
CA ALA A 50 -15.87 -3.30 -11.90
C ALA A 50 -16.50 -2.87 -13.23
N LYS A 51 -17.80 -3.02 -13.36
CA LYS A 51 -18.55 -2.66 -14.57
C LYS A 51 -18.64 -1.13 -14.74
N ALA A 52 -18.99 -0.40 -13.70
CA ALA A 52 -19.20 1.05 -13.76
C ALA A 52 -17.90 1.82 -13.99
N MET A 53 -16.80 1.40 -13.38
CA MET A 53 -15.52 2.12 -13.37
C MET A 53 -14.44 1.44 -14.21
N GLY A 54 -14.70 0.27 -14.76
CA GLY A 54 -13.71 -0.48 -15.53
C GLY A 54 -12.55 -1.01 -14.69
N ILE A 55 -12.78 -1.30 -13.42
CA ILE A 55 -11.74 -1.74 -12.49
C ILE A 55 -11.47 -3.23 -12.67
N LYS A 56 -10.21 -3.57 -12.92
CA LYS A 56 -9.76 -4.97 -12.99
C LYS A 56 -9.32 -5.46 -11.62
N PRO A 57 -9.55 -6.75 -11.29
CA PRO A 57 -9.07 -7.33 -10.04
C PRO A 57 -7.54 -7.45 -10.05
N VAL A 58 -6.94 -7.50 -8.85
CA VAL A 58 -5.48 -7.70 -8.72
C VAL A 58 -4.99 -9.02 -9.27
N SER A 59 -5.88 -10.00 -9.45
CA SER A 59 -5.56 -11.29 -10.11
C SER A 59 -5.39 -11.17 -11.62
N ASP A 60 -5.83 -10.06 -12.24
CA ASP A 60 -5.63 -9.84 -13.66
C ASP A 60 -4.14 -9.71 -13.99
N PRO A 61 -3.65 -10.42 -15.03
CA PRO A 61 -2.23 -10.36 -15.40
C PRO A 61 -1.70 -8.95 -15.67
N SER A 62 -2.51 -8.08 -16.24
CA SER A 62 -2.13 -6.70 -16.51
C SER A 62 -1.91 -5.88 -15.24
N ILE A 63 -2.64 -6.21 -14.16
CA ILE A 63 -2.48 -5.58 -12.85
C ILE A 63 -1.26 -6.17 -12.12
N LYS A 64 -1.10 -7.49 -12.17
CA LYS A 64 0.07 -8.16 -11.57
C LYS A 64 1.40 -7.67 -12.16
N ALA A 65 1.41 -7.32 -13.43
CA ALA A 65 2.60 -6.83 -14.13
C ALA A 65 3.01 -5.41 -13.74
N LEU A 66 2.14 -4.64 -13.07
CA LEU A 66 2.45 -3.27 -12.65
C LEU A 66 3.58 -3.25 -11.62
N THR A 67 4.54 -2.36 -11.81
CA THR A 67 5.58 -2.08 -10.83
C THR A 67 5.06 -1.16 -9.72
N VAL A 68 5.74 -1.14 -8.58
CA VAL A 68 5.43 -0.20 -7.49
C VAL A 68 5.45 1.24 -8.02
N ALA A 69 6.44 1.61 -8.82
CA ALA A 69 6.54 2.96 -9.41
C ALA A 69 5.34 3.31 -10.30
N GLN A 70 4.85 2.36 -11.09
CA GLN A 70 3.66 2.57 -11.92
C GLN A 70 2.39 2.75 -11.08
N ILE A 71 2.25 1.98 -10.01
CA ILE A 71 1.13 2.12 -9.07
C ILE A 71 1.19 3.48 -8.37
N GLU A 72 2.36 3.91 -7.90
CA GLU A 72 2.58 5.23 -7.31
C GLU A 72 2.17 6.35 -8.26
N ALA A 73 2.59 6.27 -9.52
CA ALA A 73 2.23 7.25 -10.54
C ALA A 73 0.72 7.31 -10.76
N THR A 74 0.04 6.17 -10.76
CA THR A 74 -1.42 6.11 -10.88
C THR A 74 -2.12 6.74 -9.68
N VAL A 75 -1.64 6.49 -8.46
CA VAL A 75 -2.18 7.11 -7.25
C VAL A 75 -2.02 8.63 -7.29
N LYS A 76 -0.88 9.13 -7.71
CA LYS A 76 -0.59 10.57 -7.76
C LYS A 76 -1.31 11.30 -8.88
N SER A 77 -1.41 10.70 -10.05
CA SER A 77 -1.89 11.35 -11.27
C SER A 77 -3.28 10.91 -11.72
N GLY A 78 -3.76 9.79 -11.19
CA GLY A 78 -4.99 9.16 -11.67
C GLY A 78 -4.77 8.43 -13.00
N LYS A 79 -5.78 7.67 -13.41
CA LYS A 79 -5.79 6.98 -14.70
C LYS A 79 -7.23 6.62 -15.10
N GLY A 80 -7.65 7.02 -16.27
CA GLY A 80 -9.02 6.79 -16.73
C GLY A 80 -10.04 7.39 -15.78
N LYS A 81 -10.96 6.59 -15.27
CA LYS A 81 -11.97 7.02 -14.30
C LYS A 81 -11.44 7.13 -12.87
N MET A 82 -10.26 6.60 -12.60
CA MET A 82 -9.61 6.75 -11.31
C MET A 82 -9.03 8.16 -11.17
N LYS A 83 -9.55 8.92 -10.21
CA LYS A 83 -9.04 10.26 -9.90
C LYS A 83 -7.76 10.18 -9.09
N PRO A 84 -6.88 11.22 -9.14
CA PRO A 84 -5.75 11.32 -8.23
C PRO A 84 -6.20 11.24 -6.77
N ILE A 85 -5.43 10.53 -5.97
CA ILE A 85 -5.69 10.42 -4.53
C ILE A 85 -4.93 11.52 -3.81
N ALA A 86 -5.64 12.52 -3.31
CA ALA A 86 -5.06 13.64 -2.59
C ALA A 86 -4.86 13.32 -1.10
N GLY A 87 -4.00 14.10 -0.44
CA GLY A 87 -3.81 14.06 1.01
C GLY A 87 -2.89 12.96 1.51
N LEU A 88 -2.15 12.28 0.63
CA LEU A 88 -1.16 11.28 1.01
C LEU A 88 0.25 11.85 0.93
N THR A 89 1.08 11.52 1.93
CA THR A 89 2.53 11.78 1.87
C THR A 89 3.18 10.82 0.86
N ASP A 90 4.38 11.15 0.40
CA ASP A 90 5.15 10.27 -0.48
C ASP A 90 5.39 8.89 0.16
N ALA A 91 5.66 8.87 1.46
CA ALA A 91 5.81 7.61 2.22
C ALA A 91 4.53 6.78 2.22
N GLN A 92 3.37 7.41 2.37
CA GLN A 92 2.08 6.72 2.30
C GLN A 92 1.78 6.20 0.90
N VAL A 93 2.11 6.95 -0.13
CA VAL A 93 1.96 6.51 -1.53
C VAL A 93 2.82 5.27 -1.80
N THR A 94 4.08 5.29 -1.38
CA THR A 94 4.97 4.12 -1.50
C THR A 94 4.44 2.93 -0.71
N ALA A 95 4.04 3.13 0.53
CA ALA A 95 3.52 2.07 1.40
C ALA A 95 2.25 1.43 0.83
N VAL A 96 1.32 2.22 0.32
CA VAL A 96 0.08 1.68 -0.27
C VAL A 96 0.32 0.98 -1.59
N ALA A 97 1.26 1.45 -2.40
CA ALA A 97 1.64 0.78 -3.64
C ALA A 97 2.27 -0.59 -3.37
N GLU A 98 3.17 -0.67 -2.40
CA GLU A 98 3.76 -1.93 -1.96
C GLU A 98 2.72 -2.88 -1.38
N TYR A 99 1.81 -2.37 -0.56
CA TYR A 99 0.70 -3.16 -0.01
C TYR A 99 -0.19 -3.72 -1.12
N PHE A 100 -0.55 -2.90 -2.10
CA PHE A 100 -1.36 -3.32 -3.25
C PHE A 100 -0.72 -4.50 -4.00
N LYS A 101 0.59 -4.51 -4.14
CA LYS A 101 1.33 -5.62 -4.76
C LYS A 101 1.27 -6.93 -3.97
N THR A 102 0.94 -6.88 -2.68
CA THR A 102 0.78 -8.10 -1.86
C THR A 102 -0.59 -8.75 -2.01
N LEU A 103 -1.57 -8.03 -2.53
CA LEU A 103 -2.92 -8.54 -2.71
C LEU A 103 -2.97 -9.60 -3.83
N LYS A 104 -3.86 -10.60 -3.66
CA LYS A 104 -3.96 -11.75 -4.58
C LYS A 104 -5.36 -11.90 -5.16
#